data_cab5b80d7b1f1c4686f41808ae831379
#
_entry.id   cab5b80d7b1f1c4686f41808ae831379
#
_cell.length_a   1.000
_cell.length_b   1.000
_cell.length_c   1.000
_cell.angle_alpha   90.00
_cell.angle_beta   90.00
_cell.angle_gamma   90.00
#
_symmetry.space_group_name_H-M   'P 1'
#
loop_
_entity.id
_entity.type
_entity.pdbx_description
1 polymer ?
#
loop_
_entity_poly.entity_id
_entity_poly.type
_entity_poly.pdbx_seq_one_letter_code
_entity_poly.pdbx_strand_id
1 'polypeptide(L)'
;ALLPVDYSIGGEVRRWGSKYSYLILPMVTLLITLLWQFLVAHFERRAVGDDKEAQGAAANAKVLVSVGLVMNLFFCLLQAGLLWSAAWTAEHFGTAGGAQAGASIAQTAQKAMCVLTSVMLIVLGNILPKTRKNRNVGVRLPYSRYNDITWQKSNRFAGTAMVIAGLLGMVSALLAPSAELALGLFTVFLLLAVIATTWYSRKVYLEESAEK
;
A
#
# COMPACT_ATOMS: atom_id res chain seq x y z
N ALA A 1 -16.65 -17.96 20.50
CA ALA A 1 -17.45 -16.90 19.87
C ALA A 1 -17.21 -16.92 18.36
N LEU A 2 -18.29 -16.79 17.58
CA LEU A 2 -18.22 -16.59 16.13
C LEU A 2 -18.15 -15.08 15.85
N LEU A 3 -17.34 -14.73 14.86
CA LEU A 3 -17.21 -13.36 14.35
C LEU A 3 -17.53 -13.34 12.86
N PRO A 4 -18.03 -12.23 12.31
CA PRO A 4 -18.23 -12.10 10.89
C PRO A 4 -16.88 -12.08 10.18
N VAL A 5 -16.63 -13.01 9.25
CA VAL A 5 -15.35 -13.18 8.57
C VAL A 5 -15.41 -12.84 7.08
N ASP A 6 -16.62 -12.68 6.56
CA ASP A 6 -16.85 -12.32 5.16
C ASP A 6 -18.06 -11.39 5.06
N TYR A 7 -17.91 -10.29 4.32
CA TYR A 7 -18.93 -9.28 4.09
C TYR A 7 -19.23 -9.16 2.60
N SER A 8 -20.49 -8.89 2.26
CA SER A 8 -20.83 -8.43 0.92
C SER A 8 -20.23 -7.04 0.68
N ILE A 9 -20.20 -6.64 -0.58
CA ILE A 9 -19.76 -5.28 -0.96
C ILE A 9 -20.70 -4.23 -0.30
N GLY A 10 -21.99 -4.55 -0.10
CA GLY A 10 -22.96 -3.71 0.63
C GLY A 10 -22.83 -3.72 2.16
N GLY A 11 -21.83 -4.43 2.72
CA GLY A 11 -21.57 -4.47 4.16
C GLY A 11 -22.36 -5.54 4.93
N GLU A 12 -23.19 -6.36 4.26
CA GLU A 12 -23.92 -7.46 4.90
C GLU A 12 -22.98 -8.63 5.22
N VAL A 13 -23.18 -9.27 6.36
CA VAL A 13 -22.40 -10.44 6.77
C VAL A 13 -22.79 -11.65 5.91
N ARG A 14 -21.86 -12.15 5.10
CA ARG A 14 -22.05 -13.37 4.30
C ARG A 14 -21.69 -14.63 5.06
N ARG A 15 -20.67 -14.57 5.92
CA ARG A 15 -20.18 -15.75 6.61
C ARG A 15 -19.69 -15.41 8.03
N TRP A 16 -20.11 -16.25 8.97
CA TRP A 16 -19.59 -16.26 10.31
C TRP A 16 -18.48 -17.31 10.45
N GLY A 17 -17.42 -17.00 11.17
CA GLY A 17 -16.30 -17.91 11.36
C GLY A 17 -15.71 -17.82 12.75
N SER A 18 -14.70 -18.64 12.99
CA SER A 18 -13.97 -18.63 14.27
C SER A 18 -13.22 -17.31 14.46
N LYS A 19 -13.19 -16.80 15.70
CA LYS A 19 -12.34 -15.66 16.09
C LYS A 19 -10.86 -15.82 15.70
N TYR A 20 -10.38 -17.05 15.57
CA TYR A 20 -9.00 -17.36 15.16
C TYR A 20 -8.71 -16.99 13.69
N SER A 21 -9.73 -16.82 12.85
CA SER A 21 -9.55 -16.33 11.48
C SER A 21 -8.91 -14.94 11.44
N TYR A 22 -9.13 -14.15 12.49
CA TYR A 22 -8.53 -12.81 12.60
C TYR A 22 -7.04 -12.82 12.97
N LEU A 23 -6.48 -13.98 13.35
CA LEU A 23 -5.03 -14.13 13.57
C LEU A 23 -4.22 -14.27 12.26
N ILE A 24 -4.89 -14.54 11.14
CA ILE A 24 -4.22 -14.72 9.86
C ILE A 24 -3.45 -13.44 9.47
N LEU A 25 -4.09 -12.27 9.57
CA LEU A 25 -3.46 -11.01 9.18
C LEU A 25 -2.27 -10.63 10.07
N PRO A 26 -2.34 -10.70 11.43
CA PRO A 26 -1.17 -10.51 12.28
C PRO A 26 -0.02 -11.47 11.97
N MET A 27 -0.32 -12.74 11.70
CA MET A 27 0.71 -13.72 11.36
C MET A 27 1.39 -13.39 10.03
N VAL A 28 0.61 -13.02 9.01
CA VAL A 28 1.16 -12.56 7.72
C VAL A 28 1.98 -11.29 7.91
N THR A 29 1.52 -10.34 8.71
CA THR A 29 2.25 -9.10 9.03
C THR A 29 3.57 -9.40 9.72
N LEU A 30 3.59 -10.34 10.67
CA LEU A 30 4.81 -10.78 11.34
C LEU A 30 5.82 -11.38 10.35
N LEU A 31 5.37 -12.27 9.46
CA LEU A 31 6.21 -12.88 8.44
C LEU A 31 6.78 -11.82 7.48
N ILE A 32 5.97 -10.87 7.03
CA ILE A 32 6.41 -9.75 6.19
C ILE A 32 7.44 -8.90 6.95
N THR A 33 7.23 -8.61 8.23
CA THR A 33 8.15 -7.84 9.05
C THR A 33 9.50 -8.54 9.19
N LEU A 34 9.52 -9.85 9.44
CA LEU A 34 10.75 -10.64 9.53
C LEU A 34 11.52 -10.65 8.20
N LEU A 35 10.80 -10.85 7.07
CA LEU A 35 11.40 -10.76 5.74
C LEU A 35 12.00 -9.37 5.50
N TRP A 36 11.28 -8.32 5.93
CA TRP A 36 11.73 -6.94 5.76
C TRP A 36 12.98 -6.63 6.57
N GLN A 37 13.05 -7.10 7.81
CA GLN A 37 14.25 -6.98 8.66
C GLN A 37 15.45 -7.69 8.03
N PHE A 38 15.23 -8.87 7.45
CA PHE A 38 16.28 -9.58 6.71
C PHE A 38 16.80 -8.77 5.52
N LEU A 39 15.90 -8.13 4.76
CA LEU A 39 16.29 -7.26 3.64
C LEU A 39 17.06 -6.03 4.11
N VAL A 40 16.64 -5.37 5.18
CA VAL A 40 17.36 -4.23 5.78
C VAL A 40 18.75 -4.65 6.20
N ALA A 41 18.88 -5.72 6.97
CA ALA A 41 20.17 -6.25 7.42
C ALA A 41 21.10 -6.63 6.25
N HIS A 42 20.54 -7.14 5.14
CA HIS A 42 21.30 -7.44 3.93
C HIS A 42 21.90 -6.17 3.30
N PHE A 43 21.15 -5.07 3.23
CA PHE A 43 21.65 -3.80 2.70
C PHE A 43 22.62 -3.12 3.66
N GLU A 44 22.40 -3.19 4.97
CA GLU A 44 23.31 -2.65 5.98
C GLU A 44 24.68 -3.34 5.94
N ARG A 45 24.71 -4.66 5.77
CA ARG A 45 25.99 -5.40 5.60
C ARG A 45 26.77 -5.00 4.35
N ARG A 46 26.08 -4.56 3.30
CA ARG A 46 26.69 -4.05 2.05
C ARG A 46 27.03 -2.57 2.11
N ALA A 47 26.56 -1.86 3.12
CA ALA A 47 26.81 -0.44 3.32
C ALA A 47 28.17 -0.15 4.01
N VAL A 48 28.96 -1.19 4.27
CA VAL A 48 30.28 -1.05 4.89
C VAL A 48 31.30 -0.74 3.81
N GLY A 49 31.90 0.45 3.87
CA GLY A 49 32.89 0.96 2.91
C GLY A 49 32.54 2.37 2.43
N ASP A 50 33.50 2.99 1.73
CA ASP A 50 33.37 4.36 1.22
C ASP A 50 33.13 4.43 -0.30
N ASP A 51 32.98 3.28 -0.96
CA ASP A 51 32.73 3.21 -2.38
C ASP A 51 31.28 3.60 -2.76
N LYS A 52 31.03 3.85 -4.05
CA LYS A 52 29.69 4.23 -4.55
C LYS A 52 28.64 3.15 -4.30
N GLU A 53 29.05 1.89 -4.23
CA GLU A 53 28.15 0.76 -4.02
C GLU A 53 27.69 0.69 -2.57
N ALA A 54 28.60 0.89 -1.60
CA ALA A 54 28.29 0.97 -0.18
C ALA A 54 27.38 2.16 0.14
N GLN A 55 27.66 3.34 -0.43
CA GLN A 55 26.78 4.52 -0.29
C GLN A 55 25.39 4.28 -0.85
N GLY A 56 25.29 3.59 -1.99
CA GLY A 56 24.01 3.18 -2.58
C GLY A 56 23.24 2.21 -1.69
N ALA A 57 23.95 1.24 -1.09
CA ALA A 57 23.38 0.27 -0.16
C ALA A 57 22.86 0.96 1.12
N ALA A 58 23.62 1.88 1.69
CA ALA A 58 23.21 2.67 2.86
C ALA A 58 21.94 3.52 2.59
N ALA A 59 21.86 4.18 1.42
CA ALA A 59 20.68 4.92 1.03
C ALA A 59 19.44 4.01 0.90
N ASN A 60 19.60 2.82 0.31
CA ASN A 60 18.52 1.85 0.16
C ASN A 60 18.10 1.23 1.50
N ALA A 61 19.03 0.99 2.44
CA ALA A 61 18.69 0.54 3.79
C ALA A 61 17.78 1.55 4.50
N LYS A 62 18.10 2.84 4.47
CA LYS A 62 17.26 3.90 5.05
C LYS A 62 15.86 3.94 4.44
N VAL A 63 15.76 3.82 3.11
CA VAL A 63 14.47 3.75 2.42
C VAL A 63 13.68 2.52 2.86
N LEU A 64 14.31 1.36 2.95
CA LEU A 64 13.67 0.12 3.40
C LEU A 64 13.13 0.24 4.83
N VAL A 65 13.89 0.81 5.76
CA VAL A 65 13.42 1.06 7.14
C VAL A 65 12.15 1.93 7.12
N SER A 66 12.17 3.02 6.36
CA SER A 66 11.01 3.92 6.26
C SER A 66 9.78 3.23 5.65
N VAL A 67 9.97 2.46 4.58
CA VAL A 67 8.89 1.69 3.94
C VAL A 67 8.36 0.62 4.88
N GLY A 68 9.24 -0.11 5.57
CA GLY A 68 8.87 -1.15 6.54
C GLY A 68 8.03 -0.59 7.69
N LEU A 69 8.40 0.57 8.23
CA LEU A 69 7.66 1.27 9.27
C LEU A 69 6.24 1.64 8.80
N VAL A 70 6.13 2.24 7.61
CA VAL A 70 4.84 2.64 7.03
C VAL A 70 3.96 1.42 6.79
N MET A 71 4.50 0.34 6.25
CA MET A 71 3.77 -0.91 6.01
C MET A 71 3.29 -1.55 7.32
N ASN A 72 4.15 -1.62 8.35
CA ASN A 72 3.75 -2.17 9.65
C ASN A 72 2.64 -1.34 10.30
N LEU A 73 2.78 -0.02 10.31
CA LEU A 73 1.74 0.87 10.85
C LEU A 73 0.43 0.70 10.09
N PHE A 74 0.49 0.62 8.76
CA PHE A 74 -0.68 0.38 7.91
C PHE A 74 -1.39 -0.92 8.30
N PHE A 75 -0.68 -2.05 8.38
CA PHE A 75 -1.27 -3.34 8.73
C PHE A 75 -1.82 -3.37 10.17
N CYS A 76 -1.15 -2.71 11.13
CA CYS A 76 -1.66 -2.59 12.50
C CYS A 76 -2.99 -1.81 12.55
N LEU A 77 -3.08 -0.67 11.85
CA LEU A 77 -4.30 0.12 11.81
C LEU A 77 -5.43 -0.60 11.06
N LEU A 78 -5.09 -1.28 9.96
CA LEU A 78 -6.03 -2.12 9.21
C LEU A 78 -6.59 -3.24 10.09
N GLN A 79 -5.73 -3.96 10.83
CA GLN A 79 -6.13 -5.02 11.75
C GLN A 79 -7.03 -4.48 12.88
N ALA A 80 -6.66 -3.34 13.46
CA ALA A 80 -7.45 -2.71 14.51
C ALA A 80 -8.86 -2.34 14.03
N GLY A 81 -8.96 -1.76 12.82
CA GLY A 81 -10.24 -1.41 12.20
C GLY A 81 -11.10 -2.64 11.89
N LEU A 82 -10.49 -3.71 11.36
CA LEU A 82 -11.19 -4.98 11.10
C LEU A 82 -11.73 -5.62 12.38
N LEU A 83 -10.91 -5.69 13.42
CA LEU A 83 -11.32 -6.26 14.72
C LEU A 83 -12.42 -5.43 15.36
N TRP A 84 -12.29 -4.10 15.32
CA TRP A 84 -13.30 -3.22 15.88
C TRP A 84 -14.65 -3.38 15.16
N SER A 85 -14.68 -3.36 13.83
CA SER A 85 -15.91 -3.53 13.06
C SER A 85 -16.54 -4.91 13.28
N ALA A 86 -15.73 -5.96 13.34
CA ALA A 86 -16.22 -7.33 13.58
C ALA A 86 -16.77 -7.51 14.99
N ALA A 87 -16.12 -6.97 16.02
CA ALA A 87 -16.59 -7.05 17.41
C ALA A 87 -17.92 -6.31 17.57
N TRP A 88 -17.99 -5.10 17.03
CA TRP A 88 -19.21 -4.30 17.06
C TRP A 88 -20.38 -5.01 16.35
N THR A 89 -20.16 -5.55 15.16
CA THR A 89 -21.17 -6.29 14.41
C THR A 89 -21.64 -7.53 15.17
N ALA A 90 -20.72 -8.26 15.80
CA ALA A 90 -21.06 -9.45 16.56
C ALA A 90 -21.90 -9.14 17.83
N GLU A 91 -21.64 -8.00 18.47
CA GLU A 91 -22.35 -7.58 19.69
C GLU A 91 -23.79 -7.14 19.37
N HIS A 92 -24.01 -6.47 18.24
CA HIS A 92 -25.31 -5.91 17.89
C HIS A 92 -26.13 -6.79 16.94
N PHE A 93 -25.58 -7.94 16.52
CA PHE A 93 -26.27 -8.86 15.64
C PHE A 93 -27.48 -9.48 16.34
N GLY A 94 -28.65 -9.38 15.71
CA GLY A 94 -29.93 -9.88 16.27
C GLY A 94 -30.72 -8.86 17.09
N THR A 95 -30.20 -7.66 17.32
CA THR A 95 -30.97 -6.54 17.88
C THR A 95 -31.87 -5.90 16.82
N ALA A 96 -32.94 -5.24 17.22
CA ALA A 96 -33.81 -4.49 16.30
C ALA A 96 -32.97 -3.41 15.59
N GLY A 97 -32.85 -3.50 14.24
CA GLY A 97 -32.01 -2.62 13.43
C GLY A 97 -30.51 -2.96 13.43
N GLY A 98 -30.06 -3.98 14.18
CA GLY A 98 -28.62 -4.35 14.30
C GLY A 98 -27.99 -4.75 12.97
N ALA A 99 -28.72 -5.46 12.10
CA ALA A 99 -28.22 -5.83 10.78
C ALA A 99 -27.94 -4.60 9.90
N GLN A 100 -28.82 -3.60 9.95
CA GLN A 100 -28.71 -2.37 9.14
C GLN A 100 -27.61 -1.46 9.69
N ALA A 101 -27.47 -1.36 11.01
CA ALA A 101 -26.36 -0.67 11.67
C ALA A 101 -25.00 -1.37 11.39
N GLY A 102 -24.97 -2.71 11.40
CA GLY A 102 -23.79 -3.49 11.03
C GLY A 102 -23.33 -3.23 9.59
N ALA A 103 -24.25 -3.18 8.64
CA ALA A 103 -23.94 -2.85 7.25
C ALA A 103 -23.37 -1.43 7.11
N SER A 104 -23.93 -0.43 7.80
CA SER A 104 -23.44 0.94 7.77
C SER A 104 -22.03 1.08 8.36
N ILE A 105 -21.73 0.34 9.43
CA ILE A 105 -20.40 0.30 10.04
C ILE A 105 -19.39 -0.39 9.11
N ALA A 106 -19.78 -1.50 8.50
CA ALA A 106 -18.93 -2.18 7.54
C ALA A 106 -18.58 -1.26 6.34
N GLN A 107 -19.54 -0.53 5.80
CA GLN A 107 -19.29 0.47 4.76
C GLN A 107 -18.36 1.60 5.24
N THR A 108 -18.56 2.09 6.45
CA THR A 108 -17.69 3.12 7.04
C THR A 108 -16.27 2.59 7.21
N ALA A 109 -16.11 1.37 7.69
CA ALA A 109 -14.81 0.70 7.82
C ALA A 109 -14.13 0.53 6.45
N GLN A 110 -14.86 0.14 5.41
CA GLN A 110 -14.33 0.02 4.05
C GLN A 110 -13.84 1.38 3.51
N LYS A 111 -14.59 2.46 3.70
CA LYS A 111 -14.15 3.81 3.33
C LYS A 111 -12.91 4.25 4.12
N ALA A 112 -12.88 3.98 5.43
CA ALA A 112 -11.72 4.26 6.26
C ALA A 112 -10.47 3.51 5.79
N MET A 113 -10.62 2.27 5.32
CA MET A 113 -9.52 1.49 4.73
C MET A 113 -9.04 2.10 3.40
N CYS A 114 -9.95 2.63 2.56
CA CYS A 114 -9.56 3.38 1.36
C CYS A 114 -8.75 4.63 1.73
N VAL A 115 -9.17 5.39 2.75
CA VAL A 115 -8.41 6.55 3.25
C VAL A 115 -7.03 6.11 3.75
N LEU A 116 -6.96 5.07 4.57
CA LEU A 116 -5.70 4.55 5.12
C LEU A 116 -4.74 4.11 3.99
N THR A 117 -5.25 3.38 2.99
CA THR A 117 -4.47 2.97 1.81
C THR A 117 -4.00 4.17 1.00
N SER A 118 -4.85 5.19 0.85
CA SER A 118 -4.51 6.44 0.17
C SER A 118 -3.38 7.19 0.88
N VAL A 119 -3.43 7.30 2.20
CA VAL A 119 -2.35 7.88 3.02
C VAL A 119 -1.06 7.09 2.83
N MET A 120 -1.12 5.75 2.87
CA MET A 120 0.04 4.90 2.61
C MET A 120 0.65 5.18 1.24
N LEU A 121 -0.16 5.30 0.17
CA LEU A 121 0.32 5.63 -1.17
C LEU A 121 0.99 6.99 -1.23
N ILE A 122 0.45 8.00 -0.56
CA ILE A 122 1.04 9.35 -0.50
C ILE A 122 2.42 9.28 0.17
N VAL A 123 2.53 8.59 1.29
CA VAL A 123 3.80 8.45 2.02
C VAL A 123 4.83 7.67 1.19
N LEU A 124 4.45 6.53 0.62
CA LEU A 124 5.32 5.72 -0.23
C LEU A 124 5.73 6.46 -1.50
N GLY A 125 4.81 7.23 -2.10
CA GLY A 125 5.09 8.07 -3.26
C GLY A 125 6.14 9.15 -2.97
N ASN A 126 6.17 9.71 -1.76
CA ASN A 126 7.20 10.66 -1.33
C ASN A 126 8.56 10.00 -1.02
N ILE A 127 8.55 8.70 -0.71
CA ILE A 127 9.78 7.94 -0.44
C ILE A 127 10.42 7.45 -1.76
N LEU A 128 9.63 7.07 -2.74
CA LEU A 128 10.05 6.43 -3.98
C LEU A 128 11.16 7.18 -4.75
N PRO A 129 11.11 8.53 -4.91
CA PRO A 129 12.17 9.29 -5.57
C PRO A 129 13.54 9.21 -4.91
N LYS A 130 13.60 8.83 -3.63
CA LYS A 130 14.84 8.72 -2.83
C LYS A 130 15.58 7.42 -3.05
N THR A 131 14.99 6.47 -3.79
CA THR A 131 15.61 5.18 -4.10
C THR A 131 16.73 5.32 -5.11
N ARG A 132 17.89 4.74 -4.84
CA ARG A 132 18.95 4.54 -5.83
C ARG A 132 18.72 3.23 -6.57
N LYS A 133 19.28 3.11 -7.78
CA LYS A 133 19.14 1.89 -8.61
C LYS A 133 19.56 0.65 -7.84
N ASN A 134 18.61 -0.29 -7.68
CA ASN A 134 18.80 -1.52 -6.90
C ASN A 134 17.85 -2.63 -7.38
N ARG A 135 18.01 -3.85 -6.81
CA ARG A 135 17.17 -5.00 -7.17
C ARG A 135 15.85 -5.10 -6.41
N ASN A 136 15.62 -4.32 -5.35
CA ASN A 136 14.56 -4.61 -4.37
C ASN A 136 13.48 -3.54 -4.27
N VAL A 137 13.82 -2.25 -4.39
CA VAL A 137 12.88 -1.14 -4.16
C VAL A 137 12.88 -0.17 -5.33
N GLY A 138 11.70 0.27 -5.75
CA GLY A 138 11.51 1.24 -6.83
C GLY A 138 10.73 0.68 -8.01
N VAL A 139 10.51 1.50 -9.03
CA VAL A 139 9.91 1.10 -10.30
C VAL A 139 10.92 0.28 -11.09
N ARG A 140 10.67 -1.02 -11.22
CA ARG A 140 11.61 -1.99 -11.80
C ARG A 140 11.15 -2.50 -13.15
N LEU A 141 10.76 -1.59 -14.01
CA LEU A 141 10.49 -1.90 -15.41
C LEU A 141 11.81 -2.10 -16.17
N PRO A 142 11.84 -2.89 -17.26
CA PRO A 142 13.02 -3.00 -18.11
C PRO A 142 13.56 -1.63 -18.53
N TYR A 143 12.66 -0.72 -18.86
CA TYR A 143 12.96 0.66 -19.27
C TYR A 143 13.61 1.51 -18.17
N SER A 144 13.07 1.45 -16.95
CA SER A 144 13.58 2.24 -15.82
C SER A 144 14.93 1.76 -15.32
N ARG A 145 15.32 0.51 -15.61
CA ARG A 145 16.58 -0.10 -15.16
C ARG A 145 17.73 0.06 -16.14
N TYR A 146 17.52 0.73 -17.28
CA TYR A 146 18.53 0.90 -18.32
C TYR A 146 19.79 1.60 -17.79
N ASN A 147 19.66 2.81 -17.24
CA ASN A 147 20.75 3.57 -16.61
C ASN A 147 20.28 4.28 -15.34
N ASP A 148 21.14 5.03 -14.68
CA ASP A 148 20.81 5.75 -13.45
C ASP A 148 19.84 6.93 -13.70
N ILE A 149 19.93 7.55 -14.88
CA ILE A 149 19.06 8.67 -15.30
C ILE A 149 17.63 8.14 -15.50
N THR A 150 17.47 7.06 -16.26
CA THR A 150 16.15 6.44 -16.48
C THR A 150 15.54 5.95 -15.18
N TRP A 151 16.36 5.41 -14.27
CA TRP A 151 15.91 5.02 -12.94
C TRP A 151 15.36 6.22 -12.15
N GLN A 152 16.15 7.28 -12.06
CA GLN A 152 15.80 8.44 -11.25
C GLN A 152 14.56 9.16 -11.80
N LYS A 153 14.51 9.42 -13.13
CA LYS A 153 13.37 10.05 -13.79
C LYS A 153 12.09 9.21 -13.61
N SER A 154 12.16 7.88 -13.81
CA SER A 154 11.01 6.97 -13.66
C SER A 154 10.49 6.90 -12.23
N ASN A 155 11.37 6.77 -11.24
CA ASN A 155 10.96 6.69 -9.84
C ASN A 155 10.41 8.03 -9.31
N ARG A 156 10.94 9.16 -9.78
CA ARG A 156 10.40 10.48 -9.46
C ARG A 156 9.00 10.67 -10.01
N PHE A 157 8.78 10.31 -11.28
CA PHE A 157 7.46 10.38 -11.89
C PHE A 157 6.46 9.44 -11.19
N ALA A 158 6.86 8.18 -10.94
CA ALA A 158 6.03 7.21 -10.24
C ALA A 158 5.64 7.68 -8.84
N GLY A 159 6.57 8.28 -8.10
CA GLY A 159 6.30 8.87 -6.79
C GLY A 159 5.22 9.94 -6.87
N THR A 160 5.33 10.86 -7.82
CA THR A 160 4.31 11.91 -8.06
C THR A 160 2.96 11.30 -8.45
N ALA A 161 2.96 10.32 -9.36
CA ALA A 161 1.73 9.64 -9.78
C ALA A 161 1.04 8.91 -8.61
N MET A 162 1.82 8.26 -7.72
CA MET A 162 1.28 7.62 -6.50
C MET A 162 0.69 8.65 -5.53
N VAL A 163 1.34 9.80 -5.34
CA VAL A 163 0.80 10.87 -4.49
C VAL A 163 -0.52 11.39 -5.04
N ILE A 164 -0.59 11.65 -6.34
CA ILE A 164 -1.82 12.12 -7.00
C ILE A 164 -2.93 11.05 -6.88
N ALA A 165 -2.63 9.78 -7.17
CA ALA A 165 -3.60 8.69 -7.04
C ALA A 165 -4.09 8.54 -5.59
N GLY A 166 -3.19 8.67 -4.61
CA GLY A 166 -3.54 8.67 -3.19
C GLY A 166 -4.44 9.84 -2.80
N LEU A 167 -4.15 11.05 -3.25
CA LEU A 167 -5.00 12.22 -2.98
C LEU A 167 -6.40 12.06 -3.60
N LEU A 168 -6.48 11.64 -4.86
CA LEU A 168 -7.75 11.40 -5.53
C LEU A 168 -8.53 10.25 -4.87
N GLY A 169 -7.83 9.18 -4.46
CA GLY A 169 -8.42 8.07 -3.72
C GLY A 169 -8.97 8.48 -2.36
N MET A 170 -8.26 9.34 -1.63
CA MET A 170 -8.73 9.88 -0.36
C MET A 170 -9.98 10.76 -0.56
N VAL A 171 -9.97 11.64 -1.55
CA VAL A 171 -11.13 12.47 -1.88
C VAL A 171 -12.32 11.61 -2.27
N SER A 172 -12.12 10.56 -3.10
CA SER A 172 -13.21 9.64 -3.46
C SER A 172 -13.76 8.89 -2.25
N ALA A 173 -12.91 8.45 -1.32
CA ALA A 173 -13.36 7.76 -0.11
C ALA A 173 -14.21 8.67 0.81
N LEU A 174 -13.90 9.96 0.86
CA LEU A 174 -14.63 10.92 1.68
C LEU A 174 -15.95 11.37 1.03
N LEU A 175 -15.97 11.58 -0.28
CA LEU A 175 -17.11 12.17 -0.99
C LEU A 175 -18.05 11.15 -1.65
N ALA A 176 -17.60 9.94 -1.94
CA ALA A 176 -18.44 8.93 -2.59
C ALA A 176 -19.63 8.53 -1.70
N PRO A 177 -20.84 8.38 -2.26
CA PRO A 177 -22.03 7.98 -1.52
C PRO A 177 -21.93 6.55 -0.97
N SER A 178 -21.20 5.66 -1.66
CA SER A 178 -21.03 4.27 -1.22
C SER A 178 -19.54 3.86 -1.18
N ALA A 179 -19.24 2.82 -0.42
CA ALA A 179 -17.88 2.26 -0.33
C ALA A 179 -17.44 1.58 -1.65
N GLU A 180 -18.39 1.01 -2.39
CA GLU A 180 -18.12 0.40 -3.70
C GLU A 180 -17.63 1.44 -4.71
N LEU A 181 -18.31 2.59 -4.78
CA LEU A 181 -17.90 3.66 -5.68
C LEU A 181 -16.54 4.24 -5.26
N ALA A 182 -16.31 4.42 -3.97
CA ALA A 182 -15.02 4.87 -3.45
C ALA A 182 -13.88 3.92 -3.87
N LEU A 183 -14.07 2.61 -3.67
CA LEU A 183 -13.09 1.59 -4.02
C LEU A 183 -12.89 1.48 -5.54
N GLY A 184 -13.98 1.58 -6.31
CA GLY A 184 -13.93 1.57 -7.77
C GLY A 184 -13.11 2.73 -8.32
N LEU A 185 -13.39 3.96 -7.87
CA LEU A 185 -12.62 5.16 -8.25
C LEU A 185 -11.16 5.06 -7.82
N PHE A 186 -10.89 4.63 -6.58
CA PHE A 186 -9.53 4.41 -6.10
C PHE A 186 -8.75 3.45 -7.01
N THR A 187 -9.37 2.32 -7.38
CA THR A 187 -8.76 1.33 -8.28
C THR A 187 -8.45 1.92 -9.64
N VAL A 188 -9.37 2.72 -10.22
CA VAL A 188 -9.15 3.41 -11.50
C VAL A 188 -7.98 4.37 -11.40
N PHE A 189 -7.88 5.20 -10.35
CA PHE A 189 -6.76 6.13 -10.19
C PHE A 189 -5.42 5.41 -10.03
N LEU A 190 -5.42 4.27 -9.32
CA LEU A 190 -4.22 3.44 -9.16
C LEU A 190 -3.76 2.87 -10.52
N LEU A 191 -4.69 2.33 -11.31
CA LEU A 191 -4.39 1.78 -12.64
C LEU A 191 -3.87 2.87 -13.58
N LEU A 192 -4.47 4.06 -13.57
CA LEU A 192 -4.01 5.20 -14.36
C LEU A 192 -2.58 5.61 -13.96
N ALA A 193 -2.26 5.64 -12.67
CA ALA A 193 -0.91 5.94 -12.18
C ALA A 193 0.11 4.89 -12.66
N VAL A 194 -0.24 3.61 -12.66
CA VAL A 194 0.63 2.52 -13.16
C VAL A 194 0.84 2.65 -14.68
N ILE A 195 -0.22 2.86 -15.45
CA ILE A 195 -0.15 3.03 -16.91
C ILE A 195 0.71 4.25 -17.26
N ALA A 196 0.44 5.41 -16.64
CA ALA A 196 1.20 6.64 -16.84
C ALA A 196 2.69 6.46 -16.50
N THR A 197 2.99 5.78 -15.40
CA THR A 197 4.37 5.47 -14.99
C THR A 197 5.07 4.58 -16.00
N THR A 198 4.40 3.57 -16.50
CA THR A 198 4.96 2.65 -17.50
C THR A 198 5.23 3.37 -18.82
N TRP A 199 4.28 4.17 -19.28
CA TRP A 199 4.41 4.97 -20.48
C TRP A 199 5.57 5.98 -20.36
N TYR A 200 5.63 6.73 -19.26
CA TYR A 200 6.70 7.70 -19.01
C TYR A 200 8.09 7.03 -18.93
N SER A 201 8.19 5.89 -18.23
CA SER A 201 9.45 5.14 -18.14
C SER A 201 9.95 4.68 -19.51
N ARG A 202 9.02 4.22 -20.39
CA ARG A 202 9.35 3.88 -21.78
C ARG A 202 9.81 5.09 -22.57
N LYS A 203 9.12 6.23 -22.45
CA LYS A 203 9.50 7.47 -23.13
C LYS A 203 10.94 7.89 -22.78
N VAL A 204 11.24 7.96 -21.47
CA VAL A 204 12.59 8.32 -21.00
C VAL A 204 13.64 7.32 -21.49
N TYR A 205 13.33 6.04 -21.55
CA TYR A 205 14.22 5.02 -22.09
C TYR A 205 14.55 5.27 -23.57
N LEU A 206 13.54 5.60 -24.40
CA LEU A 206 13.74 5.87 -25.83
C LEU A 206 14.60 7.13 -26.06
N GLU A 207 14.38 8.18 -25.28
CA GLU A 207 15.20 9.40 -25.31
C GLU A 207 16.67 9.09 -24.99
N GLU A 208 16.94 8.43 -23.87
CA GLU A 208 18.30 8.09 -23.41
C GLU A 208 19.01 7.04 -24.30
N SER A 209 18.26 6.21 -25.03
CA SER A 209 18.83 5.24 -25.95
C SER A 209 19.17 5.82 -27.33
N ALA A 210 18.51 6.92 -27.70
CA ALA A 210 18.76 7.63 -28.96
C ALA A 210 19.98 8.58 -28.89
N GLU A 211 20.36 9.00 -27.67
CA GLU A 211 21.52 9.88 -27.44
C GLU A 211 22.88 9.12 -27.39
N LYS A 212 22.88 7.81 -27.56
CA LYS A 212 24.07 6.96 -27.60
C LYS A 212 24.34 6.42 -28.98
#